data_aa35186536ad273df628b30d4dc741b6
#
_entry.id   aa35186536ad273df628b30d4dc741b6
#
_cell.length_a   1.000
_cell.length_b   1.000
_cell.length_c   1.000
_cell.angle_alpha   90.00
_cell.angle_beta   90.00
_cell.angle_gamma   90.00
#
_symmetry.space_group_name_H-M   'P 1'
#
loop_
_entity.id
_entity.type
_entity.pdbx_description
1 polymer ?
#
loop_
_entity_poly.entity_id
_entity_poly.type
_entity_poly.pdbx_seq_one_letter_code
_entity_poly.pdbx_strand_id
1 'polypeptide(L)'
;MWRRIQDAFALTDQGMKDFMRGAWFCALANLMLMLPIVVLYFAASDFIRYLDDPSVGLPGMALYAAGIVATLVVMFVTQMWEYRATYSAVYQESARKRIAIAERLRLLPLSFFGRRDLSDLTSVIMKDCSDQERLFSHTMPQIFGMGASTLVFAAMMFAFDWRLAASALWPIPVALAALLLTARIQKSHTAKKNAASLSFADGLQEYLECHREIRSLNKVGAFQGELDCRIDRFEREKIDAELAMGVAVCSAQGFLRLGIASVIVVGTMLLVTGQVDFLVFFVYLLAVTRVYDPINVVLQAIAELMDMSLSLERMRAIENEPVQTGSTSFEPQGHDVVFEDVGFAYADGEDVLSSVSFKAREGQVTALVGASGSGKSTAVKLASRFWDVSSGAIFVGGVDVSTVDPETLLSAFSEVFQDVVLFDDTVRENIRLGKKDATNEEVLAAARAARCDEFVERLPNGYDTMIGENGSRLSGGERQRISIARALLKDAPIVLLDEATASLDVENETHVQAALSELLQGKTVLVIAHRMRTVDNADKIVVLEGGCVVEQGSPAELREKPDGRYRRMLELQRESEAWVL
;
A
#
# COMPACT_ATOMS: atom_id res chain seq x y z
N MET A 1 6.17 -5.15 27.31
CA MET A 1 6.65 -6.02 26.23
C MET A 1 5.58 -6.20 25.16
N TRP A 2 4.36 -6.64 25.47
CA TRP A 2 3.29 -6.91 24.50
C TRP A 2 2.86 -5.67 23.69
N ARG A 3 2.67 -4.49 24.30
CA ARG A 3 2.39 -3.24 23.56
C ARG A 3 3.48 -2.88 22.57
N ARG A 4 4.76 -3.09 22.94
CA ARG A 4 5.87 -2.84 21.99
C ARG A 4 5.85 -3.80 20.79
N ILE A 5 5.39 -5.04 20.97
CA ILE A 5 5.19 -5.99 19.87
C ILE A 5 4.00 -5.54 19.02
N GLN A 6 2.89 -5.16 19.65
CA GLN A 6 1.71 -4.65 18.97
C GLN A 6 2.04 -3.44 18.09
N ASP A 7 2.73 -2.45 18.66
CA ASP A 7 3.19 -1.26 17.94
C ASP A 7 4.23 -1.61 16.87
N ALA A 8 5.18 -2.53 17.21
CA ALA A 8 6.23 -2.95 16.29
C ALA A 8 5.70 -3.66 15.05
N PHE A 9 4.56 -4.30 15.11
CA PHE A 9 3.97 -5.05 14.01
C PHE A 9 2.60 -4.51 13.55
N ALA A 10 2.21 -3.33 14.04
CA ALA A 10 0.96 -2.65 13.68
C ALA A 10 -0.28 -3.56 13.80
N LEU A 11 -0.38 -4.32 14.90
CA LEU A 11 -1.50 -5.21 15.17
C LEU A 11 -2.68 -4.48 15.81
N THR A 12 -3.89 -4.89 15.45
CA THR A 12 -5.09 -4.48 16.19
C THR A 12 -5.13 -5.17 17.58
N ASP A 13 -5.95 -4.67 18.50
CA ASP A 13 -6.14 -5.31 19.82
C ASP A 13 -6.68 -6.74 19.68
N GLN A 14 -7.53 -6.98 18.67
CA GLN A 14 -8.02 -8.31 18.36
C GLN A 14 -6.93 -9.18 17.75
N GLY A 15 -6.17 -8.65 16.80
CA GLY A 15 -5.03 -9.33 16.19
C GLY A 15 -3.98 -9.78 17.21
N MET A 16 -3.74 -8.97 18.27
CA MET A 16 -2.85 -9.36 19.36
C MET A 16 -3.42 -10.54 20.18
N LYS A 17 -4.73 -10.57 20.46
CA LYS A 17 -5.36 -11.70 21.17
C LYS A 17 -5.31 -12.97 20.34
N ASP A 18 -5.59 -12.87 19.06
CA ASP A 18 -5.56 -14.00 18.12
C ASP A 18 -4.12 -14.54 17.96
N PHE A 19 -3.14 -13.66 17.88
CA PHE A 19 -1.73 -14.01 17.90
C PHE A 19 -1.31 -14.77 19.17
N MET A 20 -1.66 -14.26 20.35
CA MET A 20 -1.34 -14.94 21.62
C MET A 20 -2.00 -16.31 21.70
N ARG A 21 -3.24 -16.43 21.23
CA ARG A 21 -3.95 -17.71 21.17
C ARG A 21 -3.25 -18.67 20.20
N GLY A 22 -2.84 -18.20 19.02
CA GLY A 22 -2.06 -18.98 18.05
C GLY A 22 -0.74 -19.48 18.62
N ALA A 23 0.04 -18.61 19.26
CA ALA A 23 1.31 -18.97 19.91
C ALA A 23 1.12 -20.01 21.04
N TRP A 24 0.04 -19.89 21.84
CA TRP A 24 -0.28 -20.88 22.87
C TRP A 24 -0.61 -22.26 22.29
N PHE A 25 -1.46 -22.33 21.27
CA PHE A 25 -1.80 -23.61 20.63
C PHE A 25 -0.61 -24.21 19.88
N CYS A 26 0.26 -23.38 19.27
CA CYS A 26 1.51 -23.82 18.67
C CYS A 26 2.44 -24.46 19.73
N ALA A 27 2.59 -23.82 20.89
CA ALA A 27 3.36 -24.40 22.01
C ALA A 27 2.76 -25.72 22.51
N LEU A 28 1.44 -25.77 22.68
CA LEU A 28 0.74 -26.97 23.13
C LEU A 28 0.86 -28.12 22.11
N ALA A 29 0.63 -27.85 20.83
CA ALA A 29 0.77 -28.84 19.77
C ALA A 29 2.18 -29.43 19.73
N ASN A 30 3.22 -28.55 19.84
CA ASN A 30 4.61 -28.98 19.86
C ASN A 30 4.93 -29.81 21.12
N LEU A 31 4.39 -29.48 22.28
CA LEU A 31 4.53 -30.31 23.50
C LEU A 31 3.89 -31.70 23.31
N MET A 32 2.73 -31.77 22.67
CA MET A 32 2.05 -33.06 22.43
C MET A 32 2.82 -33.97 21.45
N LEU A 33 3.68 -33.43 20.60
CA LEU A 33 4.57 -34.20 19.72
C LEU A 33 5.59 -35.05 20.49
N MET A 34 5.80 -34.81 21.80
CA MET A 34 6.65 -35.65 22.66
C MET A 34 5.95 -36.87 23.23
N LEU A 35 4.63 -36.95 23.19
CA LEU A 35 3.89 -38.10 23.73
C LEU A 35 4.33 -39.45 23.17
N PRO A 36 4.66 -39.61 21.87
CA PRO A 36 5.16 -40.89 21.36
C PRO A 36 6.45 -41.37 22.05
N ILE A 37 7.35 -40.43 22.43
CA ILE A 37 8.57 -40.76 23.16
C ILE A 37 8.24 -41.29 24.56
N VAL A 38 7.24 -40.71 25.22
CA VAL A 38 6.79 -41.17 26.54
C VAL A 38 6.23 -42.60 26.45
N VAL A 39 5.39 -42.87 25.45
CA VAL A 39 4.84 -44.22 25.21
C VAL A 39 5.96 -45.21 24.92
N LEU A 40 6.93 -44.82 24.09
CA LEU A 40 8.10 -45.65 23.77
C LEU A 40 8.97 -45.93 25.02
N TYR A 41 9.15 -44.93 25.89
CA TYR A 41 9.89 -45.09 27.15
C TYR A 41 9.26 -46.18 28.03
N PHE A 42 7.97 -46.15 28.28
CA PHE A 42 7.28 -47.13 29.08
C PHE A 42 7.32 -48.53 28.43
N ALA A 43 7.10 -48.62 27.11
CA ALA A 43 7.17 -49.87 26.39
C ALA A 43 8.60 -50.49 26.46
N ALA A 44 9.63 -49.69 26.25
CA ALA A 44 11.02 -50.13 26.36
C ALA A 44 11.40 -50.50 27.79
N SER A 45 10.95 -49.75 28.79
CA SER A 45 11.18 -50.06 30.22
C SER A 45 10.57 -51.41 30.60
N ASP A 46 9.32 -51.66 30.22
CA ASP A 46 8.68 -52.94 30.53
C ASP A 46 9.30 -54.10 29.76
N PHE A 47 9.75 -53.89 28.54
CA PHE A 47 10.45 -54.88 27.75
C PHE A 47 11.82 -55.24 28.38
N ILE A 48 12.58 -54.26 28.86
CA ILE A 48 13.86 -54.50 29.56
C ILE A 48 13.60 -55.27 30.85
N ARG A 49 12.59 -54.89 31.66
CA ARG A 49 12.23 -55.64 32.88
C ARG A 49 11.86 -57.08 32.61
N TYR A 50 11.16 -57.37 31.49
CA TYR A 50 10.81 -58.72 31.08
C TYR A 50 12.09 -59.52 30.69
N LEU A 51 13.09 -58.90 30.06
CA LEU A 51 14.34 -59.53 29.73
C LEU A 51 15.17 -59.89 30.99
N ASP A 52 15.11 -59.02 32.01
CA ASP A 52 15.81 -59.24 33.28
C ASP A 52 15.11 -60.31 34.16
N ASP A 53 13.76 -60.28 34.16
CA ASP A 53 12.95 -61.27 34.89
C ASP A 53 11.68 -61.65 34.07
N PRO A 54 11.74 -62.77 33.35
CA PRO A 54 10.60 -63.26 32.55
C PRO A 54 9.35 -63.59 33.34
N SER A 55 9.44 -63.73 34.69
CA SER A 55 8.29 -64.01 35.55
C SER A 55 7.33 -62.84 35.68
N VAL A 56 7.75 -61.61 35.37
CA VAL A 56 6.95 -60.39 35.44
C VAL A 56 5.91 -60.35 34.30
N GLY A 57 6.10 -61.07 33.22
CA GLY A 57 5.24 -61.07 32.05
C GLY A 57 5.22 -59.74 31.28
N LEU A 58 5.05 -59.81 29.97
CA LEU A 58 4.90 -58.58 29.13
C LEU A 58 3.47 -58.03 29.30
N PRO A 59 3.31 -56.68 29.43
CA PRO A 59 2.00 -56.06 29.32
C PRO A 59 1.37 -56.38 27.98
N GLY A 60 0.06 -56.53 27.95
CA GLY A 60 -0.65 -56.86 26.72
C GLY A 60 -0.40 -55.85 25.61
N MET A 61 -0.06 -56.28 24.40
CA MET A 61 0.18 -55.40 23.25
C MET A 61 -0.97 -54.43 22.98
N ALA A 62 -2.21 -54.79 23.39
CA ALA A 62 -3.36 -53.93 23.27
C ALA A 62 -3.26 -52.63 24.06
N LEU A 63 -2.55 -52.61 25.22
CA LEU A 63 -2.34 -51.40 26.02
C LEU A 63 -1.47 -50.39 25.27
N TYR A 64 -0.38 -50.84 24.67
CA TYR A 64 0.51 -49.96 23.89
C TYR A 64 -0.17 -49.50 22.59
N ALA A 65 -0.92 -50.36 21.92
CA ALA A 65 -1.69 -49.99 20.75
C ALA A 65 -2.74 -48.91 21.09
N ALA A 66 -3.46 -49.08 22.21
CA ALA A 66 -4.39 -48.06 22.70
C ALA A 66 -3.66 -46.74 23.06
N GLY A 67 -2.50 -46.79 23.68
CA GLY A 67 -1.66 -45.62 24.00
C GLY A 67 -1.20 -44.89 22.74
N ILE A 68 -0.77 -45.60 21.70
CA ILE A 68 -0.42 -45.00 20.40
C ILE A 68 -1.62 -44.34 19.75
N VAL A 69 -2.78 -45.00 19.72
CA VAL A 69 -4.01 -44.42 19.15
C VAL A 69 -4.46 -43.18 19.92
N ALA A 70 -4.43 -43.23 21.27
CA ALA A 70 -4.75 -42.06 22.09
C ALA A 70 -3.81 -40.89 21.82
N THR A 71 -2.49 -41.17 21.71
CA THR A 71 -1.48 -40.15 21.36
C THR A 71 -1.74 -39.53 19.99
N LEU A 72 -2.05 -40.33 18.97
CA LEU A 72 -2.38 -39.83 17.62
C LEU A 72 -3.62 -38.95 17.64
N VAL A 73 -4.66 -39.33 18.39
CA VAL A 73 -5.89 -38.51 18.55
C VAL A 73 -5.57 -37.17 19.21
N VAL A 74 -4.80 -37.18 20.32
CA VAL A 74 -4.40 -35.94 21.00
C VAL A 74 -3.59 -35.04 20.10
N MET A 75 -2.61 -35.58 19.38
CA MET A 75 -1.79 -34.84 18.41
C MET A 75 -2.66 -34.26 17.30
N PHE A 76 -3.58 -35.03 16.74
CA PHE A 76 -4.48 -34.55 15.70
C PHE A 76 -5.36 -33.40 16.20
N VAL A 77 -5.97 -33.54 17.38
CA VAL A 77 -6.84 -32.51 17.96
C VAL A 77 -6.06 -31.22 18.27
N THR A 78 -4.88 -31.34 18.85
CA THR A 78 -4.04 -30.16 19.17
C THR A 78 -3.54 -29.46 17.91
N GLN A 79 -3.16 -30.20 16.88
CA GLN A 79 -2.79 -29.64 15.58
C GLN A 79 -3.97 -28.97 14.86
N MET A 80 -5.18 -29.54 14.96
CA MET A 80 -6.37 -28.91 14.43
C MET A 80 -6.68 -27.60 15.15
N TRP A 81 -6.50 -27.52 16.46
CA TRP A 81 -6.68 -26.28 17.23
C TRP A 81 -5.64 -25.23 16.86
N GLU A 82 -4.37 -25.63 16.73
CA GLU A 82 -3.28 -24.76 16.25
C GLU A 82 -3.64 -24.19 14.86
N TYR A 83 -3.98 -25.06 13.91
CA TYR A 83 -4.34 -24.66 12.56
C TYR A 83 -5.48 -23.64 12.54
N ARG A 84 -6.57 -23.89 13.28
CA ARG A 84 -7.68 -22.94 13.38
C ARG A 84 -7.30 -21.61 14.03
N ALA A 85 -6.47 -21.64 15.06
CA ALA A 85 -6.06 -20.44 15.79
C ALA A 85 -5.07 -19.58 14.98
N THR A 86 -4.22 -20.18 14.17
CA THR A 86 -3.21 -19.47 13.37
C THR A 86 -3.78 -19.02 12.02
N TYR A 87 -4.41 -19.89 11.26
CA TYR A 87 -4.85 -19.57 9.89
C TYR A 87 -6.17 -18.79 9.84
N SER A 88 -7.23 -19.30 10.46
CA SER A 88 -8.55 -18.66 10.31
C SER A 88 -8.63 -17.26 10.90
N ALA A 89 -7.94 -17.02 12.01
CA ALA A 89 -7.91 -15.71 12.66
C ALA A 89 -7.11 -14.67 11.85
N VAL A 90 -5.98 -15.09 11.26
CA VAL A 90 -5.09 -14.19 10.53
C VAL A 90 -5.68 -13.72 9.20
N TYR A 91 -6.41 -14.57 8.47
CA TYR A 91 -7.11 -14.13 7.24
C TYR A 91 -8.11 -13.01 7.52
N GLN A 92 -8.81 -13.07 8.64
CA GLN A 92 -9.71 -11.99 9.05
C GLN A 92 -8.97 -10.70 9.41
N GLU A 93 -7.83 -10.82 10.09
CA GLU A 93 -6.99 -9.66 10.43
C GLU A 93 -6.38 -9.02 9.19
N SER A 94 -5.90 -9.82 8.24
CA SER A 94 -5.38 -9.35 6.94
C SER A 94 -6.45 -8.58 6.16
N ALA A 95 -7.68 -9.09 6.09
CA ALA A 95 -8.79 -8.38 5.45
C ALA A 95 -9.07 -7.04 6.13
N ARG A 96 -9.13 -7.00 7.48
CA ARG A 96 -9.30 -5.76 8.24
C ARG A 96 -8.16 -4.77 7.97
N LYS A 97 -6.92 -5.27 7.89
CA LYS A 97 -5.75 -4.44 7.63
C LYS A 97 -5.80 -3.80 6.25
N ARG A 98 -6.15 -4.57 5.21
CA ARG A 98 -6.35 -4.03 3.85
C ARG A 98 -7.44 -2.96 3.83
N ILE A 99 -8.57 -3.20 4.51
CA ILE A 99 -9.63 -2.19 4.66
C ILE A 99 -9.11 -0.96 5.40
N ALA A 100 -8.37 -1.14 6.50
CA ALA A 100 -7.82 -0.01 7.27
C ALA A 100 -6.82 0.83 6.45
N ILE A 101 -5.97 0.19 5.63
CA ILE A 101 -5.06 0.90 4.71
C ILE A 101 -5.86 1.64 3.64
N ALA A 102 -6.88 1.01 3.04
CA ALA A 102 -7.74 1.65 2.06
C ALA A 102 -8.49 2.86 2.64
N GLU A 103 -9.03 2.75 3.86
CA GLU A 103 -9.63 3.87 4.58
C GLU A 103 -8.60 4.95 4.93
N ARG A 104 -7.37 4.56 5.28
CA ARG A 104 -6.30 5.52 5.51
C ARG A 104 -5.96 6.28 4.24
N LEU A 105 -5.81 5.59 3.10
CA LEU A 105 -5.56 6.22 1.80
C LEU A 105 -6.67 7.20 1.43
N ARG A 106 -7.93 6.88 1.71
CA ARG A 106 -9.07 7.80 1.48
C ARG A 106 -8.93 9.12 2.24
N LEU A 107 -8.35 9.08 3.45
CA LEU A 107 -8.18 10.26 4.32
C LEU A 107 -6.89 11.04 4.02
N LEU A 108 -5.98 10.52 3.21
CA LEU A 108 -4.76 11.22 2.86
C LEU A 108 -5.02 12.36 1.87
N PRO A 109 -4.25 13.45 1.95
CA PRO A 109 -4.40 14.56 1.00
C PRO A 109 -4.12 14.09 -0.42
N LEU A 110 -4.80 14.68 -1.40
CA LEU A 110 -4.57 14.35 -2.81
C LEU A 110 -3.13 14.57 -3.27
N SER A 111 -2.42 15.47 -2.60
CA SER A 111 -0.97 15.69 -2.76
C SER A 111 -0.12 14.44 -2.54
N PHE A 112 -0.56 13.53 -1.67
CA PHE A 112 0.14 12.28 -1.41
C PHE A 112 0.24 11.40 -2.66
N PHE A 113 -0.84 11.32 -3.42
CA PHE A 113 -0.90 10.53 -4.66
C PHE A 113 -0.08 11.12 -5.80
N GLY A 114 0.18 12.43 -5.78
CA GLY A 114 1.08 13.08 -6.75
C GLY A 114 2.57 12.90 -6.45
N ARG A 115 2.92 12.48 -5.22
CA ARG A 115 4.31 12.26 -4.78
C ARG A 115 4.73 10.79 -4.77
N ARG A 116 3.80 9.87 -4.88
CA ARG A 116 4.06 8.43 -4.86
C ARG A 116 3.53 7.75 -6.12
N ASP A 117 4.30 6.82 -6.63
CA ASP A 117 3.87 5.99 -7.74
C ASP A 117 2.69 5.09 -7.34
N LEU A 118 1.71 5.00 -8.22
CA LEU A 118 0.55 4.11 -8.05
C LEU A 118 0.98 2.64 -7.94
N SER A 119 2.05 2.25 -8.65
CA SER A 119 2.65 0.92 -8.60
C SER A 119 3.18 0.58 -7.19
N ASP A 120 3.84 1.55 -6.52
CA ASP A 120 4.32 1.38 -5.14
C ASP A 120 3.14 1.18 -4.17
N LEU A 121 2.09 2.01 -4.26
CA LEU A 121 0.89 1.87 -3.42
C LEU A 121 0.16 0.54 -3.65
N THR A 122 0.04 0.12 -4.91
CA THR A 122 -0.54 -1.19 -5.27
C THR A 122 0.29 -2.33 -4.69
N SER A 123 1.63 -2.24 -4.77
CA SER A 123 2.55 -3.21 -4.18
C SER A 123 2.39 -3.31 -2.66
N VAL A 124 2.22 -2.18 -1.97
CA VAL A 124 1.98 -2.19 -0.52
C VAL A 124 0.68 -2.92 -0.17
N ILE A 125 -0.43 -2.63 -0.87
CA ILE A 125 -1.74 -3.25 -0.58
C ILE A 125 -1.74 -4.74 -0.94
N MET A 126 -1.16 -5.12 -2.07
CA MET A 126 -1.24 -6.49 -2.59
C MET A 126 -0.14 -7.39 -2.02
N LYS A 127 1.12 -6.94 -2.06
CA LYS A 127 2.28 -7.75 -1.66
C LYS A 127 2.59 -7.60 -0.17
N ASP A 128 2.79 -6.36 0.33
CA ASP A 128 3.25 -6.15 1.69
C ASP A 128 2.20 -6.59 2.72
N CYS A 129 0.89 -6.40 2.44
CA CYS A 129 -0.17 -6.96 3.27
C CYS A 129 -0.17 -8.50 3.26
N SER A 130 0.15 -9.14 2.13
CA SER A 130 0.25 -10.60 2.05
C SER A 130 1.50 -11.12 2.79
N ASP A 131 2.60 -10.39 2.75
CA ASP A 131 3.81 -10.70 3.52
C ASP A 131 3.52 -10.57 5.03
N GLN A 132 2.80 -9.52 5.44
CA GLN A 132 2.35 -9.37 6.82
C GLN A 132 1.42 -10.51 7.26
N GLU A 133 0.48 -10.92 6.40
CA GLU A 133 -0.41 -12.06 6.65
C GLU A 133 0.39 -13.33 6.91
N ARG A 134 1.38 -13.66 6.06
CA ARG A 134 2.25 -14.82 6.23
C ARG A 134 3.07 -14.73 7.53
N LEU A 135 3.55 -13.53 7.87
CA LEU A 135 4.29 -13.30 9.10
C LEU A 135 3.47 -13.67 10.35
N PHE A 136 2.20 -13.29 10.40
CA PHE A 136 1.35 -13.54 11.57
C PHE A 136 0.64 -14.89 11.56
N SER A 137 0.41 -15.49 10.38
CA SER A 137 -0.18 -16.84 10.31
C SER A 137 0.82 -17.95 10.63
N HIS A 138 2.09 -17.77 10.25
CA HIS A 138 3.10 -18.82 10.36
C HIS A 138 4.26 -18.41 11.24
N THR A 139 4.99 -17.37 10.85
CA THR A 139 6.32 -17.07 11.38
C THR A 139 6.30 -16.69 12.85
N MET A 140 5.43 -15.74 13.23
CA MET A 140 5.37 -15.23 14.60
C MET A 140 4.84 -16.25 15.63
N PRO A 141 3.70 -16.95 15.41
CA PRO A 141 3.24 -17.97 16.33
C PRO A 141 4.27 -19.09 16.53
N GLN A 142 5.00 -19.45 15.46
CA GLN A 142 6.07 -20.44 15.54
C GLN A 142 7.25 -19.96 16.40
N ILE A 143 7.74 -18.73 16.21
CA ILE A 143 8.83 -18.18 17.03
C ILE A 143 8.47 -18.24 18.51
N PHE A 144 7.30 -17.73 18.89
CA PHE A 144 6.89 -17.65 20.29
C PHE A 144 6.42 -18.99 20.84
N GLY A 145 5.61 -19.74 20.11
CA GLY A 145 5.07 -21.02 20.54
C GLY A 145 6.14 -22.10 20.65
N MET A 146 6.94 -22.27 19.60
CA MET A 146 8.04 -23.27 19.61
C MET A 146 9.18 -22.85 20.54
N GLY A 147 9.47 -21.55 20.65
CA GLY A 147 10.41 -21.05 21.65
C GLY A 147 9.97 -21.37 23.09
N ALA A 148 8.69 -21.14 23.41
CA ALA A 148 8.13 -21.46 24.73
C ALA A 148 8.16 -22.97 25.01
N SER A 149 7.77 -23.82 24.06
CA SER A 149 7.82 -25.28 24.21
C SER A 149 9.26 -25.79 24.39
N THR A 150 10.23 -25.22 23.67
CA THR A 150 11.67 -25.54 23.82
C THR A 150 12.15 -25.23 25.22
N LEU A 151 11.72 -24.12 25.84
CA LEU A 151 12.09 -23.81 27.23
C LEU A 151 11.52 -24.83 28.22
N VAL A 152 10.25 -25.27 27.99
CA VAL A 152 9.64 -26.33 28.81
C VAL A 152 10.40 -27.63 28.67
N PHE A 153 10.76 -28.04 27.45
CA PHE A 153 11.59 -29.25 27.23
C PHE A 153 12.96 -29.15 27.87
N ALA A 154 13.64 -28.02 27.75
CA ALA A 154 14.90 -27.79 28.40
C ALA A 154 14.81 -27.97 29.91
N ALA A 155 13.76 -27.38 30.54
CA ALA A 155 13.53 -27.54 31.97
C ALA A 155 13.27 -29.00 32.35
N MET A 156 12.48 -29.73 31.58
CA MET A 156 12.26 -31.17 31.81
C MET A 156 13.55 -31.96 31.66
N MET A 157 14.35 -31.74 30.62
CA MET A 157 15.64 -32.41 30.43
C MET A 157 16.59 -32.15 31.61
N PHE A 158 16.71 -30.90 32.06
CA PHE A 158 17.54 -30.57 33.22
C PHE A 158 17.07 -31.25 34.53
N ALA A 159 15.75 -31.45 34.69
CA ALA A 159 15.20 -32.16 35.85
C ALA A 159 15.52 -33.66 35.86
N PHE A 160 15.70 -34.28 34.67
CA PHE A 160 16.06 -35.71 34.57
C PHE A 160 17.57 -35.95 34.76
N ASP A 161 18.42 -35.36 33.95
CA ASP A 161 19.88 -35.40 34.10
C ASP A 161 20.49 -34.12 33.52
N TRP A 162 21.05 -33.26 34.39
CA TRP A 162 21.59 -31.97 33.98
C TRP A 162 22.82 -32.08 33.06
N ARG A 163 23.60 -33.19 33.14
CA ARG A 163 24.82 -33.40 32.33
C ARG A 163 24.44 -33.70 30.88
N LEU A 164 23.49 -34.62 30.69
CA LEU A 164 22.98 -34.93 29.38
C LEU A 164 22.21 -33.73 28.79
N ALA A 165 21.44 -33.03 29.62
CA ALA A 165 20.73 -31.82 29.19
C ALA A 165 21.70 -30.70 28.74
N ALA A 166 22.77 -30.46 29.52
CA ALA A 166 23.77 -29.47 29.14
C ALA A 166 24.49 -29.86 27.84
N SER A 167 24.82 -31.14 27.66
CA SER A 167 25.44 -31.64 26.42
C SER A 167 24.53 -31.54 25.20
N ALA A 168 23.20 -31.57 25.39
CA ALA A 168 22.21 -31.44 24.34
C ALA A 168 21.91 -29.97 23.96
N LEU A 169 21.87 -29.06 24.95
CA LEU A 169 21.31 -27.73 24.76
C LEU A 169 22.35 -26.63 24.50
N TRP A 170 23.65 -26.86 24.77
CA TRP A 170 24.71 -25.85 24.52
C TRP A 170 24.80 -25.35 23.07
N PRO A 171 24.46 -26.15 22.01
CA PRO A 171 24.54 -25.63 20.64
C PRO A 171 23.44 -24.60 20.30
N ILE A 172 22.32 -24.57 21.05
CA ILE A 172 21.22 -23.66 20.79
C ILE A 172 21.65 -22.20 20.84
N PRO A 173 22.26 -21.68 21.93
CA PRO A 173 22.74 -20.31 21.97
C PRO A 173 23.84 -20.03 20.92
N VAL A 174 24.66 -21.01 20.56
CA VAL A 174 25.67 -20.86 19.51
C VAL A 174 25.04 -20.71 18.14
N ALA A 175 24.04 -21.55 17.82
CA ALA A 175 23.29 -21.47 16.57
C ALA A 175 22.57 -20.13 16.45
N LEU A 176 21.91 -19.66 17.52
CA LEU A 176 21.26 -18.36 17.55
C LEU A 176 22.27 -17.21 17.40
N ALA A 177 23.41 -17.28 18.08
CA ALA A 177 24.46 -16.28 17.94
C ALA A 177 25.02 -16.24 16.50
N ALA A 178 25.23 -17.38 15.86
CA ALA A 178 25.70 -17.47 14.48
C ALA A 178 24.69 -16.79 13.52
N LEU A 179 23.38 -17.02 13.69
CA LEU A 179 22.35 -16.37 12.89
C LEU A 179 22.34 -14.85 13.11
N LEU A 180 22.40 -14.38 14.37
CA LEU A 180 22.37 -12.96 14.71
C LEU A 180 23.62 -12.20 14.25
N LEU A 181 24.79 -12.84 14.28
CA LEU A 181 26.05 -12.27 13.78
C LEU A 181 26.02 -12.04 12.26
N THR A 182 25.33 -12.90 11.51
CA THR A 182 25.17 -12.75 10.06
C THR A 182 24.03 -11.79 9.65
N ALA A 183 23.21 -11.33 10.60
CA ALA A 183 22.03 -10.51 10.35
C ALA A 183 22.34 -9.22 9.55
N ARG A 184 23.46 -8.55 9.84
CA ARG A 184 23.87 -7.33 9.10
C ARG A 184 24.17 -7.61 7.63
N ILE A 185 24.81 -8.75 7.35
CA ILE A 185 25.15 -9.19 5.99
C ILE A 185 23.86 -9.50 5.24
N GLN A 186 22.97 -10.29 5.85
CA GLN A 186 21.66 -10.62 5.28
C GLN A 186 20.86 -9.35 4.96
N LYS A 187 20.73 -8.40 5.91
CA LYS A 187 20.01 -7.14 5.70
C LYS A 187 20.58 -6.33 4.52
N SER A 188 21.91 -6.31 4.35
CA SER A 188 22.56 -5.63 3.23
C SER A 188 22.20 -6.26 1.89
N HIS A 189 22.24 -7.60 1.77
CA HIS A 189 21.86 -8.30 0.53
C HIS A 189 20.38 -8.19 0.22
N THR A 190 19.50 -8.28 1.23
CA THR A 190 18.06 -8.06 1.08
C THR A 190 17.75 -6.65 0.57
N ALA A 191 18.44 -5.62 1.09
CA ALA A 191 18.25 -4.24 0.61
C ALA A 191 18.65 -4.09 -0.87
N LYS A 192 19.77 -4.70 -1.30
CA LYS A 192 20.20 -4.70 -2.71
C LYS A 192 19.21 -5.44 -3.61
N LYS A 193 18.75 -6.63 -3.19
CA LYS A 193 17.71 -7.41 -3.89
C LYS A 193 16.46 -6.57 -4.11
N ASN A 194 15.98 -5.88 -3.06
CA ASN A 194 14.77 -5.06 -3.14
C ASN A 194 14.94 -3.84 -4.05
N ALA A 195 16.10 -3.16 -4.00
CA ALA A 195 16.42 -2.06 -4.92
C ALA A 195 16.49 -2.52 -6.39
N ALA A 196 17.09 -3.67 -6.64
CA ALA A 196 17.14 -4.25 -7.98
C ALA A 196 15.75 -4.70 -8.47
N SER A 197 14.89 -5.24 -7.59
CA SER A 197 13.51 -5.60 -7.88
C SER A 197 12.66 -4.39 -8.28
N LEU A 198 12.79 -3.26 -7.56
CA LEU A 198 12.13 -2.01 -7.91
C LEU A 198 12.60 -1.49 -9.27
N SER A 199 13.93 -1.40 -9.48
CA SER A 199 14.47 -0.95 -10.76
C SER A 199 14.04 -1.81 -11.95
N PHE A 200 13.86 -3.13 -11.73
CA PHE A 200 13.29 -4.01 -12.76
C PHE A 200 11.80 -3.72 -13.00
N ALA A 201 11.01 -3.57 -11.93
CA ALA A 201 9.59 -3.26 -12.05
C ALA A 201 9.35 -1.93 -12.77
N ASP A 202 10.10 -0.88 -12.41
CA ASP A 202 10.04 0.44 -13.05
C ASP A 202 10.40 0.35 -14.54
N GLY A 203 11.49 -0.36 -14.87
CA GLY A 203 11.90 -0.54 -16.27
C GLY A 203 10.89 -1.34 -17.10
N LEU A 204 10.24 -2.34 -16.50
CA LEU A 204 9.18 -3.10 -17.15
C LEU A 204 7.94 -2.23 -17.39
N GLN A 205 7.54 -1.44 -16.39
CA GLN A 205 6.42 -0.50 -16.51
C GLN A 205 6.70 0.53 -17.63
N GLU A 206 7.87 1.18 -17.62
CA GLU A 206 8.30 2.12 -18.67
C GLU A 206 8.26 1.48 -20.06
N TYR A 207 8.78 0.24 -20.19
CA TYR A 207 8.75 -0.50 -21.46
C TYR A 207 7.33 -0.77 -21.95
N LEU A 208 6.40 -1.08 -21.05
CA LEU A 208 4.99 -1.34 -21.41
C LEU A 208 4.26 -0.04 -21.76
N GLU A 209 4.41 1.01 -20.97
CA GLU A 209 3.77 2.32 -21.19
C GLU A 209 4.26 2.98 -22.49
N CYS A 210 5.56 2.97 -22.70
CA CYS A 210 6.19 3.58 -23.89
C CYS A 210 6.34 2.61 -25.08
N HIS A 211 5.70 1.43 -25.05
CA HIS A 211 5.90 0.40 -26.07
C HIS A 211 5.60 0.89 -27.50
N ARG A 212 4.56 1.70 -27.63
CA ARG A 212 4.14 2.27 -28.91
C ARG A 212 5.19 3.22 -29.48
N GLU A 213 5.75 4.08 -28.67
CA GLU A 213 6.79 5.05 -28.99
C GLU A 213 8.10 4.33 -29.32
N ILE A 214 8.49 3.34 -28.49
CA ILE A 214 9.67 2.51 -28.68
C ILE A 214 9.63 1.80 -30.05
N ARG A 215 8.45 1.27 -30.41
CA ARG A 215 8.24 0.63 -31.72
C ARG A 215 8.29 1.65 -32.86
N SER A 216 7.66 2.80 -32.72
CA SER A 216 7.63 3.83 -33.74
C SER A 216 9.02 4.37 -34.07
N LEU A 217 9.90 4.43 -33.05
CA LEU A 217 11.30 4.86 -33.17
C LEU A 217 12.25 3.73 -33.57
N ASN A 218 11.78 2.52 -33.79
CA ASN A 218 12.56 1.31 -34.10
C ASN A 218 13.69 1.03 -33.05
N LYS A 219 13.39 1.27 -31.76
CA LYS A 219 14.33 1.14 -30.63
C LYS A 219 14.08 -0.09 -29.75
N VAL A 220 13.24 -1.02 -30.17
CA VAL A 220 12.86 -2.22 -29.38
C VAL A 220 14.09 -2.96 -28.88
N GLY A 221 15.08 -3.24 -29.75
CA GLY A 221 16.28 -3.99 -29.35
C GLY A 221 17.13 -3.28 -28.30
N ALA A 222 17.23 -1.94 -28.33
CA ALA A 222 17.99 -1.17 -27.35
C ALA A 222 17.32 -1.21 -25.96
N PHE A 223 16.00 -0.97 -25.90
CA PHE A 223 15.22 -1.02 -24.66
C PHE A 223 15.13 -2.44 -24.09
N GLN A 224 14.98 -3.45 -24.95
CA GLN A 224 15.02 -4.84 -24.53
C GLN A 224 16.37 -5.21 -23.90
N GLY A 225 17.49 -4.78 -24.50
CA GLY A 225 18.82 -5.00 -23.92
C GLY A 225 19.02 -4.30 -22.57
N GLU A 226 18.45 -3.12 -22.38
CA GLU A 226 18.45 -2.46 -21.06
C GLU A 226 17.62 -3.22 -20.03
N LEU A 227 16.42 -3.68 -20.42
CA LEU A 227 15.55 -4.48 -19.55
C LEU A 227 16.23 -5.81 -19.18
N ASP A 228 16.89 -6.49 -20.12
CA ASP A 228 17.66 -7.70 -19.86
C ASP A 228 18.77 -7.45 -18.84
N CYS A 229 19.49 -6.32 -18.93
CA CYS A 229 20.49 -5.93 -17.93
C CYS A 229 19.88 -5.73 -16.53
N ARG A 230 18.68 -5.15 -16.43
CA ARG A 230 17.97 -4.97 -15.15
C ARG A 230 17.52 -6.33 -14.58
N ILE A 231 17.04 -7.25 -15.43
CA ILE A 231 16.69 -8.63 -15.06
C ILE A 231 17.92 -9.37 -14.53
N ASP A 232 19.03 -9.38 -15.26
CA ASP A 232 20.28 -10.04 -14.89
C ASP A 232 20.82 -9.51 -13.55
N ARG A 233 20.67 -8.21 -13.31
CA ARG A 233 21.06 -7.60 -12.05
C ARG A 233 20.15 -8.06 -10.92
N PHE A 234 18.84 -8.07 -11.13
CA PHE A 234 17.87 -8.55 -10.13
C PHE A 234 18.10 -10.02 -9.79
N GLU A 235 18.34 -10.88 -10.80
CA GLU A 235 18.63 -12.31 -10.57
C GLU A 235 19.89 -12.50 -9.74
N ARG A 236 20.97 -11.79 -10.07
CA ARG A 236 22.24 -11.87 -9.30
C ARG A 236 22.05 -11.46 -7.84
N GLU A 237 21.45 -10.27 -7.62
CA GLU A 237 21.24 -9.79 -6.25
C GLU A 237 20.28 -10.69 -5.46
N LYS A 238 19.29 -11.33 -6.14
CA LYS A 238 18.40 -12.30 -5.54
C LYS A 238 19.15 -13.57 -5.14
N ILE A 239 19.98 -14.14 -6.02
CA ILE A 239 20.80 -15.31 -5.73
C ILE A 239 21.75 -15.02 -4.56
N ASP A 240 22.41 -13.87 -4.55
CA ASP A 240 23.34 -13.48 -3.47
C ASP A 240 22.61 -13.34 -2.12
N ALA A 241 21.39 -12.78 -2.12
CA ALA A 241 20.59 -12.66 -0.91
C ALA A 241 20.12 -14.03 -0.39
N GLU A 242 19.66 -14.92 -1.29
CA GLU A 242 19.23 -16.28 -0.93
C GLU A 242 20.41 -17.12 -0.44
N LEU A 243 21.58 -17.02 -1.06
CA LEU A 243 22.79 -17.69 -0.60
C LEU A 243 23.24 -17.18 0.76
N ALA A 244 23.25 -15.87 0.98
CA ALA A 244 23.62 -15.29 2.28
C ALA A 244 22.69 -15.80 3.40
N MET A 245 21.37 -15.86 3.15
CA MET A 245 20.39 -16.41 4.08
C MET A 245 20.56 -17.91 4.27
N GLY A 246 20.69 -18.67 3.17
CA GLY A 246 20.86 -20.13 3.19
C GLY A 246 22.10 -20.55 3.96
N VAL A 247 23.26 -19.93 3.70
CA VAL A 247 24.50 -20.21 4.42
C VAL A 247 24.36 -19.91 5.91
N ALA A 248 23.72 -18.81 6.29
CA ALA A 248 23.50 -18.45 7.69
C ALA A 248 22.63 -19.49 8.41
N VAL A 249 21.49 -19.87 7.82
CA VAL A 249 20.56 -20.86 8.40
C VAL A 249 21.18 -22.25 8.42
N CYS A 250 21.79 -22.70 7.33
CA CYS A 250 22.45 -24.02 7.28
C CYS A 250 23.60 -24.13 8.25
N SER A 251 24.38 -23.04 8.44
CA SER A 251 25.44 -23.02 9.44
C SER A 251 24.90 -23.15 10.87
N ALA A 252 23.83 -22.39 11.19
CA ALA A 252 23.17 -22.47 12.48
C ALA A 252 22.60 -23.88 12.75
N GLN A 253 21.94 -24.47 11.76
CA GLN A 253 21.44 -25.85 11.84
C GLN A 253 22.56 -26.88 11.95
N GLY A 254 23.71 -26.66 11.28
CA GLY A 254 24.92 -27.48 11.41
C GLY A 254 25.44 -27.48 12.84
N PHE A 255 25.51 -26.33 13.52
CA PHE A 255 25.88 -26.25 14.92
C PHE A 255 24.93 -27.03 15.83
N LEU A 256 23.62 -27.01 15.60
CA LEU A 256 22.67 -27.81 16.38
C LEU A 256 22.98 -29.30 16.32
N ARG A 257 23.36 -29.81 15.15
CA ARG A 257 23.70 -31.25 15.01
C ARG A 257 24.91 -31.69 15.85
N LEU A 258 25.81 -30.77 16.20
CA LEU A 258 26.92 -31.07 17.14
C LEU A 258 26.42 -31.48 18.53
N GLY A 259 25.21 -31.03 18.92
CA GLY A 259 24.61 -31.46 20.19
C GLY A 259 24.26 -32.95 20.23
N ILE A 260 23.87 -33.54 19.10
CA ILE A 260 23.66 -35.00 19.03
C ILE A 260 25.01 -35.71 19.28
N ALA A 261 26.08 -35.25 18.64
CA ALA A 261 27.41 -35.82 18.84
C ALA A 261 27.89 -35.66 20.29
N SER A 262 27.66 -34.50 20.91
CA SER A 262 28.03 -34.28 22.32
C SER A 262 27.23 -35.16 23.29
N VAL A 263 25.93 -35.37 23.04
CA VAL A 263 25.11 -36.32 23.83
C VAL A 263 25.61 -37.75 23.69
N ILE A 264 25.99 -38.17 22.47
CA ILE A 264 26.57 -39.50 22.26
C ILE A 264 27.86 -39.66 23.07
N VAL A 265 28.78 -38.71 22.98
CA VAL A 265 30.10 -38.80 23.70
C VAL A 265 29.89 -38.77 25.20
N VAL A 266 29.17 -37.78 25.74
CA VAL A 266 28.92 -37.65 27.17
C VAL A 266 28.06 -38.80 27.69
N GLY A 267 27.00 -39.16 26.98
CA GLY A 267 26.12 -40.25 27.38
C GLY A 267 26.80 -41.60 27.39
N THR A 268 27.67 -41.91 26.40
CA THR A 268 28.47 -43.14 26.40
C THR A 268 29.44 -43.16 27.58
N MET A 269 30.08 -42.03 27.90
CA MET A 269 30.98 -41.93 29.05
C MET A 269 30.23 -42.18 30.38
N LEU A 270 29.04 -41.59 30.52
CA LEU A 270 28.20 -41.79 31.71
C LEU A 270 27.64 -43.22 31.82
N LEU A 271 27.31 -43.84 30.69
CA LEU A 271 26.85 -45.22 30.62
C LEU A 271 27.94 -46.20 31.03
N VAL A 272 29.19 -46.05 30.49
CA VAL A 272 30.33 -46.88 30.83
C VAL A 272 30.72 -46.75 32.32
N THR A 273 30.55 -45.55 32.88
CA THR A 273 30.83 -45.33 34.33
C THR A 273 29.68 -45.76 35.23
N GLY A 274 28.60 -46.32 34.69
CA GLY A 274 27.43 -46.77 35.45
C GLY A 274 26.60 -45.66 36.10
N GLN A 275 26.75 -44.40 35.65
CA GLN A 275 26.07 -43.24 36.24
C GLN A 275 24.72 -42.95 35.59
N VAL A 276 24.46 -43.55 34.41
CA VAL A 276 23.19 -43.41 33.66
C VAL A 276 22.84 -44.77 33.07
N ASP A 277 21.56 -45.14 33.13
CA ASP A 277 21.06 -46.36 32.52
C ASP A 277 20.96 -46.22 30.98
N PHE A 278 21.07 -47.37 30.29
CA PHE A 278 20.96 -47.43 28.83
C PHE A 278 19.63 -46.82 28.34
N LEU A 279 18.53 -47.09 29.03
CA LEU A 279 17.21 -46.59 28.67
C LEU A 279 17.15 -45.04 28.71
N VAL A 280 17.70 -44.44 29.75
CA VAL A 280 17.76 -42.98 29.89
C VAL A 280 18.60 -42.38 28.77
N PHE A 281 19.79 -42.94 28.48
CA PHE A 281 20.65 -42.50 27.39
C PHE A 281 19.90 -42.57 26.03
N PHE A 282 19.24 -43.70 25.75
CA PHE A 282 18.50 -43.91 24.51
C PHE A 282 17.35 -42.89 24.36
N VAL A 283 16.60 -42.65 25.43
CA VAL A 283 15.50 -41.65 25.42
C VAL A 283 16.05 -40.23 25.20
N TYR A 284 17.21 -39.88 25.77
CA TYR A 284 17.86 -38.60 25.51
C TYR A 284 18.26 -38.43 24.04
N LEU A 285 18.77 -39.46 23.38
CA LEU A 285 19.06 -39.41 21.95
C LEU A 285 17.83 -39.13 21.11
N LEU A 286 16.68 -39.73 21.44
CA LEU A 286 15.42 -39.48 20.76
C LEU A 286 14.87 -38.10 21.10
N ALA A 287 14.92 -37.68 22.36
CA ALA A 287 14.45 -36.38 22.79
C ALA A 287 15.21 -35.22 22.12
N VAL A 288 16.53 -35.33 22.00
CA VAL A 288 17.38 -34.31 21.37
C VAL A 288 17.00 -34.06 19.91
N THR A 289 16.76 -35.12 19.14
CA THR A 289 16.33 -34.96 17.74
C THR A 289 15.01 -34.21 17.65
N ARG A 290 14.06 -34.48 18.54
CA ARG A 290 12.76 -33.81 18.59
C ARG A 290 12.82 -32.39 19.11
N VAL A 291 13.71 -32.07 20.04
CA VAL A 291 13.91 -30.70 20.55
C VAL A 291 14.50 -29.79 19.49
N TYR A 292 15.33 -30.33 18.59
CA TYR A 292 15.93 -29.52 17.53
C TYR A 292 14.99 -29.18 16.38
N ASP A 293 13.93 -29.97 16.12
CA ASP A 293 12.98 -29.68 15.08
C ASP A 293 12.31 -28.30 15.25
N PRO A 294 11.70 -27.94 16.41
CA PRO A 294 11.13 -26.61 16.63
C PRO A 294 12.18 -25.49 16.59
N ILE A 295 13.41 -25.77 17.04
CA ILE A 295 14.49 -24.77 17.01
C ILE A 295 14.89 -24.46 15.56
N ASN A 296 14.99 -25.47 14.70
CA ASN A 296 15.25 -25.27 13.27
C ASN A 296 14.17 -24.38 12.62
N VAL A 297 12.90 -24.60 12.96
CA VAL A 297 11.79 -23.76 12.48
C VAL A 297 11.93 -22.33 13.01
N VAL A 298 12.27 -22.13 14.29
CA VAL A 298 12.49 -20.80 14.86
C VAL A 298 13.66 -20.09 14.19
N LEU A 299 14.77 -20.77 13.92
CA LEU A 299 15.92 -20.17 13.22
C LEU A 299 15.54 -19.71 11.81
N GLN A 300 14.77 -20.52 11.08
CA GLN A 300 14.25 -20.16 9.76
C GLN A 300 13.27 -18.99 9.84
N ALA A 301 12.34 -19.03 10.80
CA ALA A 301 11.35 -17.98 11.01
C ALA A 301 11.99 -16.61 11.37
N ILE A 302 13.08 -16.61 12.14
CA ILE A 302 13.85 -15.38 12.43
C ILE A 302 14.47 -14.81 11.15
N ALA A 303 15.03 -15.67 10.28
CA ALA A 303 15.59 -15.22 9.01
C ALA A 303 14.51 -14.62 8.08
N GLU A 304 13.33 -15.23 7.99
CA GLU A 304 12.18 -14.69 7.26
C GLU A 304 11.71 -13.35 7.82
N LEU A 305 11.66 -13.20 9.15
CA LEU A 305 11.30 -11.93 9.80
C LEU A 305 12.23 -10.78 9.39
N MET A 306 13.52 -11.08 9.22
CA MET A 306 14.50 -10.08 8.80
C MET A 306 14.28 -9.63 7.34
N ASP A 307 13.87 -10.54 6.46
CA ASP A 307 13.54 -10.21 5.05
C ASP A 307 12.28 -9.34 4.94
N MET A 308 11.28 -9.56 5.81
CA MET A 308 10.00 -8.84 5.80
C MET A 308 10.01 -7.46 6.48
N SER A 309 11.09 -7.08 7.15
CA SER A 309 11.15 -5.83 7.92
C SER A 309 10.88 -4.59 7.07
N LEU A 310 11.32 -4.58 5.80
CA LEU A 310 11.11 -3.47 4.87
C LEU A 310 9.65 -3.30 4.45
N SER A 311 8.92 -4.41 4.24
CA SER A 311 7.48 -4.37 3.92
C SER A 311 6.68 -3.73 5.06
N LEU A 312 7.03 -4.04 6.32
CA LEU A 312 6.41 -3.42 7.49
C LEU A 312 6.74 -1.92 7.61
N GLU A 313 7.95 -1.49 7.26
CA GLU A 313 8.35 -0.08 7.25
C GLU A 313 7.54 0.71 6.21
N ARG A 314 7.32 0.18 5.01
CA ARG A 314 6.52 0.82 3.95
C ARG A 314 5.05 0.97 4.34
N MET A 315 4.46 -0.08 4.92
CA MET A 315 3.08 -0.03 5.42
C MET A 315 2.91 1.05 6.50
N ARG A 316 3.86 1.12 7.45
CA ARG A 316 3.85 2.16 8.50
C ARG A 316 4.03 3.56 7.96
N ALA A 317 4.81 3.74 6.90
CA ALA A 317 4.97 5.05 6.26
C ALA A 317 3.62 5.59 5.78
N ILE A 318 2.72 4.72 5.25
CA ILE A 318 1.37 5.12 4.85
C ILE A 318 0.49 5.39 6.10
N GLU A 319 0.57 4.55 7.12
CA GLU A 319 -0.23 4.69 8.34
C GLU A 319 0.10 5.97 9.12
N ASN A 320 1.36 6.36 9.12
CA ASN A 320 1.86 7.53 9.85
C ASN A 320 1.83 8.82 9.02
N GLU A 321 1.47 8.75 7.72
CA GLU A 321 1.34 9.96 6.90
C GLU A 321 0.26 10.88 7.49
N PRO A 322 0.52 12.17 7.62
CA PRO A 322 -0.45 13.10 8.19
C PRO A 322 -1.71 13.18 7.31
N VAL A 323 -2.88 13.14 7.94
CA VAL A 323 -4.17 13.35 7.28
C VAL A 323 -4.60 14.80 7.40
N GLN A 324 -5.29 15.28 6.39
CA GLN A 324 -5.99 16.55 6.50
C GLN A 324 -7.22 16.35 7.39
N THR A 325 -7.35 17.21 8.40
CA THR A 325 -8.49 17.22 9.32
C THR A 325 -9.25 18.53 9.20
N GLY A 326 -10.51 18.54 9.56
CA GLY A 326 -11.34 19.73 9.55
C GLY A 326 -12.75 19.47 10.06
N SER A 327 -13.54 20.53 10.13
CA SER A 327 -14.94 20.46 10.51
C SER A 327 -15.78 19.86 9.37
N THR A 328 -16.66 18.93 9.69
CA THR A 328 -17.68 18.42 8.78
C THR A 328 -18.90 19.35 8.62
N SER A 329 -18.93 20.47 9.38
CA SER A 329 -19.90 21.56 9.18
C SER A 329 -19.23 22.65 8.35
N PHE A 330 -19.83 22.96 7.19
CA PHE A 330 -19.39 24.00 6.27
C PHE A 330 -20.59 24.87 5.90
N GLU A 331 -20.65 26.09 6.44
CA GLU A 331 -21.74 27.03 6.27
C GLU A 331 -21.20 28.38 5.72
N PRO A 332 -20.84 28.44 4.44
CA PRO A 332 -20.28 29.65 3.85
C PRO A 332 -21.37 30.74 3.67
N GLN A 333 -20.98 32.00 3.85
CA GLN A 333 -21.81 33.15 3.56
C GLN A 333 -21.58 33.60 2.10
N GLY A 334 -22.28 32.95 1.16
CA GLY A 334 -22.01 33.07 -0.26
C GLY A 334 -20.91 32.16 -0.75
N HIS A 335 -20.45 32.33 -2.01
CA HIS A 335 -19.50 31.44 -2.67
C HIS A 335 -18.32 32.22 -3.30
N ASP A 336 -17.97 33.37 -2.73
CA ASP A 336 -16.73 34.05 -3.09
C ASP A 336 -15.52 33.20 -2.72
N VAL A 337 -14.50 33.15 -3.60
CA VAL A 337 -13.22 32.51 -3.29
C VAL A 337 -12.17 33.62 -3.15
N VAL A 338 -11.55 33.72 -1.96
CA VAL A 338 -10.62 34.80 -1.62
C VAL A 338 -9.26 34.19 -1.26
N PHE A 339 -8.21 34.64 -1.93
CA PHE A 339 -6.82 34.34 -1.61
C PHE A 339 -6.23 35.54 -0.86
N GLU A 340 -5.63 35.30 0.33
CA GLU A 340 -4.99 36.33 1.14
C GLU A 340 -3.54 35.94 1.43
N ASP A 341 -2.59 36.63 0.80
CA ASP A 341 -1.15 36.45 0.93
C ASP A 341 -0.67 34.98 0.83
N VAL A 342 -1.28 34.23 -0.09
CA VAL A 342 -1.05 32.80 -0.23
C VAL A 342 0.34 32.51 -0.78
N GLY A 343 1.13 31.77 0.01
CA GLY A 343 2.39 31.18 -0.40
C GLY A 343 2.30 29.65 -0.40
N PHE A 344 2.96 29.02 -1.38
CA PHE A 344 2.98 27.58 -1.50
C PHE A 344 4.25 27.08 -2.17
N ALA A 345 4.87 26.02 -1.59
CA ALA A 345 5.95 25.25 -2.16
C ALA A 345 5.60 23.76 -2.17
N TYR A 346 6.00 23.04 -3.23
CA TYR A 346 5.97 21.57 -3.17
C TYR A 346 7.09 21.02 -2.28
N ALA A 347 7.04 19.74 -1.97
CA ALA A 347 8.01 19.08 -1.06
C ALA A 347 9.48 19.27 -1.46
N ASP A 348 9.75 19.54 -2.74
CA ASP A 348 11.10 19.77 -3.29
C ASP A 348 11.67 21.18 -2.97
N GLY A 349 10.90 22.01 -2.27
CA GLY A 349 11.37 23.28 -1.71
C GLY A 349 11.38 24.46 -2.70
N GLU A 350 10.90 24.31 -3.93
CA GLU A 350 10.72 25.43 -4.85
C GLU A 350 9.40 26.17 -4.58
N ASP A 351 9.48 27.48 -4.33
CA ASP A 351 8.32 28.35 -4.16
C ASP A 351 7.55 28.46 -5.48
N VAL A 352 6.31 27.97 -5.51
CA VAL A 352 5.42 28.01 -6.66
C VAL A 352 4.49 29.21 -6.63
N LEU A 353 4.02 29.57 -5.44
CA LEU A 353 3.23 30.79 -5.21
C LEU A 353 3.85 31.61 -4.08
N SER A 354 3.91 32.93 -4.28
CA SER A 354 4.48 33.89 -3.33
C SER A 354 3.52 35.08 -3.16
N SER A 355 2.92 35.22 -1.97
CA SER A 355 2.01 36.32 -1.63
C SER A 355 0.88 36.57 -2.65
N VAL A 356 0.23 35.50 -3.10
CA VAL A 356 -0.88 35.59 -4.06
C VAL A 356 -2.13 36.07 -3.36
N SER A 357 -2.67 37.21 -3.82
CA SER A 357 -3.90 37.80 -3.29
C SER A 357 -4.84 38.22 -4.42
N PHE A 358 -6.03 37.60 -4.46
CA PHE A 358 -7.13 37.99 -5.36
C PHE A 358 -8.46 37.48 -4.83
N LYS A 359 -9.54 38.00 -5.39
CA LYS A 359 -10.91 37.59 -5.06
C LYS A 359 -11.66 37.21 -6.33
N ALA A 360 -12.18 35.98 -6.38
CA ALA A 360 -13.18 35.52 -7.34
C ALA A 360 -14.56 35.73 -6.70
N ARG A 361 -15.39 36.57 -7.30
CA ARG A 361 -16.70 36.92 -6.76
C ARG A 361 -17.76 35.89 -7.13
N GLU A 362 -18.71 35.72 -6.25
CA GLU A 362 -19.87 34.87 -6.49
C GLU A 362 -20.59 35.24 -7.80
N GLY A 363 -20.95 34.21 -8.58
CA GLY A 363 -21.68 34.37 -9.85
C GLY A 363 -20.85 34.99 -10.99
N GLN A 364 -19.52 35.14 -10.82
CA GLN A 364 -18.61 35.69 -11.83
C GLN A 364 -17.56 34.68 -12.30
N VAL A 365 -17.10 34.87 -13.52
CA VAL A 365 -16.01 34.12 -14.12
C VAL A 365 -14.68 34.85 -13.89
N THR A 366 -13.79 34.25 -13.12
CA THR A 366 -12.41 34.73 -12.89
C THR A 366 -11.43 33.87 -13.67
N ALA A 367 -10.73 34.46 -14.64
CA ALA A 367 -9.74 33.78 -15.46
C ALA A 367 -8.31 33.98 -14.89
N LEU A 368 -7.61 32.88 -14.67
CA LEU A 368 -6.19 32.85 -14.33
C LEU A 368 -5.38 32.72 -15.62
N VAL A 369 -4.53 33.69 -15.92
CA VAL A 369 -3.69 33.72 -17.11
C VAL A 369 -2.22 33.88 -16.73
N GLY A 370 -1.30 33.41 -17.57
CA GLY A 370 0.13 33.51 -17.33
C GLY A 370 0.91 32.45 -18.11
N ALA A 371 2.22 32.55 -18.11
CA ALA A 371 3.10 31.56 -18.75
C ALA A 371 2.93 30.16 -18.14
N SER A 372 3.36 29.11 -18.85
CA SER A 372 3.44 27.77 -18.26
C SER A 372 4.37 27.79 -17.04
N GLY A 373 3.99 27.10 -15.97
CA GLY A 373 4.76 27.11 -14.71
C GLY A 373 4.53 28.34 -13.81
N SER A 374 3.64 29.29 -14.15
CA SER A 374 3.37 30.47 -13.30
C SER A 374 2.52 30.21 -12.04
N GLY A 375 2.09 28.97 -11.78
CA GLY A 375 1.33 28.59 -10.59
C GLY A 375 -0.19 28.55 -10.73
N LYS A 376 -0.75 28.72 -11.96
CA LYS A 376 -2.23 28.73 -12.19
C LYS A 376 -2.94 27.48 -11.71
N SER A 377 -2.48 26.30 -12.16
CA SER A 377 -3.08 25.01 -11.77
C SER A 377 -2.88 24.73 -10.28
N THR A 378 -1.77 25.19 -9.72
CA THR A 378 -1.53 25.10 -8.26
C THR A 378 -2.53 25.96 -7.49
N ALA A 379 -2.78 27.21 -7.91
CA ALA A 379 -3.77 28.06 -7.28
C ALA A 379 -5.19 27.45 -7.29
N VAL A 380 -5.63 26.89 -8.43
CA VAL A 380 -6.94 26.21 -8.52
C VAL A 380 -7.00 25.00 -7.58
N LYS A 381 -5.96 24.16 -7.53
CA LYS A 381 -5.89 22.99 -6.64
C LYS A 381 -5.83 23.35 -5.16
N LEU A 382 -5.25 24.51 -4.80
CA LEU A 382 -5.25 25.03 -3.44
C LEU A 382 -6.64 25.53 -3.02
N ALA A 383 -7.42 26.11 -3.95
CA ALA A 383 -8.78 26.54 -3.66
C ALA A 383 -9.68 25.37 -3.21
N SER A 384 -9.51 24.19 -3.80
CA SER A 384 -10.20 22.95 -3.42
C SER A 384 -9.50 22.13 -2.33
N ARG A 385 -8.45 22.70 -1.71
CA ARG A 385 -7.70 22.07 -0.63
C ARG A 385 -7.07 20.72 -1.01
N PHE A 386 -6.61 20.54 -2.25
CA PHE A 386 -5.79 19.37 -2.61
C PHE A 386 -4.45 19.36 -1.86
N TRP A 387 -3.97 20.56 -1.51
CA TRP A 387 -2.85 20.83 -0.61
C TRP A 387 -3.25 21.93 0.37
N ASP A 388 -2.63 21.93 1.54
CA ASP A 388 -2.70 23.07 2.45
C ASP A 388 -1.66 24.10 2.05
N VAL A 389 -1.97 25.40 2.22
CA VAL A 389 -1.06 26.49 1.91
C VAL A 389 0.14 26.52 2.87
N SER A 390 1.31 26.99 2.39
CA SER A 390 2.49 27.17 3.23
C SER A 390 2.43 28.43 4.09
N SER A 391 1.77 29.48 3.58
CA SER A 391 1.53 30.76 4.28
C SER A 391 0.29 31.44 3.71
N GLY A 392 -0.28 32.40 4.45
CA GLY A 392 -1.53 33.05 4.09
C GLY A 392 -2.76 32.15 4.33
N ALA A 393 -3.90 32.49 3.71
CA ALA A 393 -5.13 31.74 3.83
C ALA A 393 -6.00 31.83 2.58
N ILE A 394 -6.86 30.83 2.38
CA ILE A 394 -7.88 30.82 1.32
C ILE A 394 -9.23 30.70 1.99
N PHE A 395 -10.17 31.55 1.58
CA PHE A 395 -11.52 31.60 2.13
C PHE A 395 -12.55 31.28 1.05
N VAL A 396 -13.56 30.51 1.43
CA VAL A 396 -14.77 30.28 0.61
C VAL A 396 -15.98 30.79 1.40
N GLY A 397 -16.65 31.81 0.89
CA GLY A 397 -17.78 32.44 1.60
C GLY A 397 -17.43 32.92 3.00
N GLY A 398 -16.19 33.38 3.21
CA GLY A 398 -15.67 33.85 4.51
C GLY A 398 -15.18 32.74 5.46
N VAL A 399 -15.26 31.48 5.07
CA VAL A 399 -14.75 30.33 5.87
C VAL A 399 -13.37 29.94 5.36
N ASP A 400 -12.38 29.86 6.26
CA ASP A 400 -11.04 29.37 5.93
C ASP A 400 -11.09 27.88 5.53
N VAL A 401 -10.65 27.57 4.31
CA VAL A 401 -10.68 26.20 3.76
C VAL A 401 -9.84 25.21 4.56
N SER A 402 -8.78 25.67 5.24
CA SER A 402 -7.91 24.82 6.06
C SER A 402 -8.62 24.24 7.29
N THR A 403 -9.72 24.84 7.71
CA THR A 403 -10.51 24.43 8.88
C THR A 403 -11.64 23.46 8.54
N VAL A 404 -11.95 23.25 7.25
CA VAL A 404 -13.07 22.43 6.77
C VAL A 404 -12.54 21.07 6.33
N ASP A 405 -13.26 19.98 6.65
CA ASP A 405 -12.94 18.65 6.14
C ASP A 405 -12.88 18.64 4.59
N PRO A 406 -11.84 18.05 3.96
CA PRO A 406 -11.67 18.12 2.50
C PRO A 406 -12.85 17.56 1.70
N GLU A 407 -13.47 16.44 2.12
CA GLU A 407 -14.62 15.86 1.43
C GLU A 407 -15.85 16.80 1.54
N THR A 408 -16.02 17.42 2.69
CA THR A 408 -17.09 18.42 2.92
C THR A 408 -16.87 19.66 2.07
N LEU A 409 -15.64 20.19 2.03
CA LEU A 409 -15.29 21.33 1.19
C LEU A 409 -15.51 21.03 -0.30
N LEU A 410 -15.04 19.87 -0.78
CA LEU A 410 -15.18 19.44 -2.17
C LEU A 410 -16.64 19.28 -2.60
N SER A 411 -17.58 19.14 -1.67
CA SER A 411 -19.01 19.13 -2.02
C SER A 411 -19.48 20.46 -2.66
N ALA A 412 -18.82 21.58 -2.32
CA ALA A 412 -19.10 22.91 -2.88
C ALA A 412 -18.40 23.17 -4.23
N PHE A 413 -17.52 22.29 -4.69
CA PHE A 413 -16.77 22.44 -5.94
C PHE A 413 -17.19 21.41 -6.99
N SER A 414 -17.36 21.83 -8.23
CA SER A 414 -17.35 20.96 -9.42
C SER A 414 -16.07 21.23 -10.19
N GLU A 415 -15.37 20.16 -10.57
CA GLU A 415 -14.08 20.25 -11.25
C GLU A 415 -14.15 19.60 -12.62
N VAL A 416 -13.67 20.30 -13.63
CA VAL A 416 -13.48 19.79 -14.99
C VAL A 416 -12.01 19.89 -15.33
N PHE A 417 -11.32 18.74 -15.26
CA PHE A 417 -9.89 18.63 -15.52
C PHE A 417 -9.57 18.57 -17.01
N GLN A 418 -8.35 18.93 -17.35
CA GLN A 418 -7.78 18.78 -18.70
C GLN A 418 -7.72 17.31 -19.09
N ASP A 419 -7.15 16.47 -18.21
CA ASP A 419 -7.08 15.03 -18.39
C ASP A 419 -8.26 14.35 -17.70
N VAL A 420 -9.22 13.92 -18.51
CA VAL A 420 -10.44 13.27 -18.02
C VAL A 420 -10.17 11.81 -17.71
N VAL A 421 -10.33 11.44 -16.45
CA VAL A 421 -10.28 10.04 -15.99
C VAL A 421 -11.69 9.46 -15.97
N LEU A 422 -11.87 8.32 -16.66
CA LEU A 422 -13.11 7.55 -16.69
C LEU A 422 -12.87 6.15 -16.12
N PHE A 423 -13.89 5.63 -15.44
CA PHE A 423 -13.85 4.28 -14.87
C PHE A 423 -14.29 3.24 -15.91
N ASP A 424 -13.78 2.03 -15.81
CA ASP A 424 -14.20 0.90 -16.64
C ASP A 424 -15.62 0.45 -16.26
N ASP A 425 -16.58 1.23 -16.70
CA ASP A 425 -18.00 1.06 -16.43
C ASP A 425 -18.80 1.61 -17.62
N THR A 426 -20.12 1.66 -17.52
CA THR A 426 -20.99 2.24 -18.52
C THR A 426 -20.89 3.78 -18.58
N VAL A 427 -21.34 4.38 -19.69
CA VAL A 427 -21.46 5.84 -19.79
C VAL A 427 -22.34 6.38 -18.66
N ARG A 428 -23.48 5.73 -18.39
CA ARG A 428 -24.43 6.10 -17.35
C ARG A 428 -23.78 6.16 -15.97
N GLU A 429 -23.10 5.08 -15.56
CA GLU A 429 -22.48 5.00 -14.24
C GLU A 429 -21.30 5.98 -14.11
N ASN A 430 -20.55 6.22 -15.19
CA ASN A 430 -19.55 7.26 -15.22
C ASN A 430 -20.14 8.66 -14.99
N ILE A 431 -21.31 8.99 -15.52
CA ILE A 431 -21.97 10.27 -15.24
C ILE A 431 -22.52 10.30 -13.81
N ARG A 432 -23.10 9.19 -13.31
CA ARG A 432 -23.66 9.07 -11.95
C ARG A 432 -22.64 9.35 -10.85
N LEU A 433 -21.32 9.24 -11.11
CA LEU A 433 -20.29 9.63 -10.16
C LEU A 433 -20.40 11.09 -9.69
N GLY A 434 -21.01 11.97 -10.47
CA GLY A 434 -21.29 13.35 -10.05
C GLY A 434 -22.21 13.43 -8.82
N LYS A 435 -23.21 12.53 -8.73
CA LYS A 435 -24.15 12.44 -7.61
C LYS A 435 -24.61 10.98 -7.46
N LYS A 436 -24.06 10.26 -6.50
CA LYS A 436 -24.22 8.81 -6.34
C LYS A 436 -25.69 8.35 -6.25
N ASP A 437 -26.53 9.13 -5.58
CA ASP A 437 -27.95 8.81 -5.36
C ASP A 437 -28.86 9.41 -6.46
N ALA A 438 -28.29 9.88 -7.59
CA ALA A 438 -29.06 10.43 -8.69
C ALA A 438 -29.93 9.37 -9.37
N THR A 439 -31.17 9.74 -9.69
CA THR A 439 -32.07 8.92 -10.49
C THR A 439 -31.55 8.80 -11.92
N ASN A 440 -32.03 7.80 -12.67
CA ASN A 440 -31.70 7.68 -14.09
C ASN A 440 -32.14 8.91 -14.90
N GLU A 441 -33.21 9.55 -14.49
CA GLU A 441 -33.77 10.75 -15.16
C GLU A 441 -32.85 11.94 -14.94
N GLU A 442 -32.30 12.16 -13.72
CA GLU A 442 -31.33 13.20 -13.42
C GLU A 442 -30.02 12.98 -14.20
N VAL A 443 -29.54 11.72 -14.27
CA VAL A 443 -28.35 11.38 -15.05
C VAL A 443 -28.54 11.68 -16.53
N LEU A 444 -29.66 11.29 -17.10
CA LEU A 444 -29.98 11.57 -18.51
C LEU A 444 -30.20 13.07 -18.78
N ALA A 445 -30.77 13.82 -17.85
CA ALA A 445 -30.92 15.28 -17.97
C ALA A 445 -29.53 15.95 -18.02
N ALA A 446 -28.63 15.61 -17.12
CA ALA A 446 -27.26 16.13 -17.11
C ALA A 446 -26.48 15.72 -18.37
N ALA A 447 -26.67 14.47 -18.84
CA ALA A 447 -26.07 13.98 -20.07
C ALA A 447 -26.54 14.78 -21.31
N ARG A 448 -27.82 15.11 -21.40
CA ARG A 448 -28.38 15.94 -22.48
C ARG A 448 -27.84 17.37 -22.44
N ALA A 449 -27.81 17.99 -21.27
CA ALA A 449 -27.22 19.31 -21.08
C ALA A 449 -25.74 19.34 -21.52
N ALA A 450 -25.00 18.26 -21.28
CA ALA A 450 -23.61 18.07 -21.74
C ALA A 450 -23.50 17.58 -23.20
N ARG A 451 -24.60 17.50 -23.96
CA ARG A 451 -24.60 17.03 -25.36
C ARG A 451 -24.06 15.61 -25.54
N CYS A 452 -24.24 14.74 -24.54
CA CYS A 452 -23.77 13.35 -24.64
C CYS A 452 -24.66 12.51 -25.59
N ASP A 453 -25.93 12.82 -25.75
CA ASP A 453 -26.86 12.06 -26.61
C ASP A 453 -26.31 11.88 -28.03
N GLU A 454 -25.67 12.91 -28.59
CA GLU A 454 -25.17 12.94 -29.96
C GLU A 454 -24.16 11.83 -30.28
N PHE A 455 -23.32 11.42 -29.31
CA PHE A 455 -22.42 10.31 -29.52
C PHE A 455 -22.96 9.01 -28.92
N VAL A 456 -23.73 9.08 -27.84
CA VAL A 456 -24.28 7.90 -27.17
C VAL A 456 -25.24 7.12 -28.05
N GLU A 457 -26.04 7.80 -28.90
CA GLU A 457 -26.92 7.19 -29.88
C GLU A 457 -26.20 6.30 -30.90
N ARG A 458 -24.90 6.54 -31.12
CA ARG A 458 -24.04 5.74 -32.01
C ARG A 458 -23.41 4.53 -31.32
N LEU A 459 -23.49 4.45 -30.00
CA LEU A 459 -22.93 3.36 -29.23
C LEU A 459 -23.85 2.12 -29.23
N PRO A 460 -23.29 0.89 -29.19
CA PRO A 460 -24.07 -0.35 -29.33
C PRO A 460 -25.21 -0.53 -28.33
N ASN A 461 -25.03 -0.08 -27.09
CA ASN A 461 -26.00 -0.20 -26.00
C ASN A 461 -26.39 1.18 -25.43
N GLY A 462 -26.22 2.27 -26.20
CA GLY A 462 -26.49 3.62 -25.72
C GLY A 462 -25.76 3.94 -24.42
N TYR A 463 -26.44 4.48 -23.43
CA TYR A 463 -25.89 4.82 -22.12
C TYR A 463 -25.37 3.64 -21.32
N ASP A 464 -25.78 2.42 -21.61
CA ASP A 464 -25.36 1.20 -20.94
C ASP A 464 -24.15 0.53 -21.65
N THR A 465 -23.50 1.24 -22.56
CA THR A 465 -22.27 0.80 -23.21
C THR A 465 -21.08 0.89 -22.26
N MET A 466 -20.33 -0.23 -22.11
CA MET A 466 -19.05 -0.27 -21.40
C MET A 466 -17.99 0.48 -22.20
N ILE A 467 -17.36 1.48 -21.60
CA ILE A 467 -16.40 2.37 -22.27
C ILE A 467 -14.94 1.95 -22.17
N GLY A 468 -14.65 0.89 -21.39
CA GLY A 468 -13.31 0.36 -21.19
C GLY A 468 -12.46 1.22 -20.26
N GLU A 469 -11.27 0.70 -19.94
CA GLU A 469 -10.34 1.37 -19.04
C GLU A 469 -10.02 2.79 -19.55
N ASN A 470 -10.17 3.77 -18.65
CA ASN A 470 -10.01 5.21 -18.92
C ASN A 470 -10.76 5.71 -20.16
N GLY A 471 -11.90 5.08 -20.51
CA GLY A 471 -12.68 5.46 -21.67
C GLY A 471 -11.96 5.24 -23.01
N SER A 472 -11.14 4.19 -23.11
CA SER A 472 -10.31 3.89 -24.30
C SER A 472 -11.10 3.74 -25.60
N ARG A 473 -12.42 3.54 -25.53
CA ARG A 473 -13.32 3.42 -26.68
C ARG A 473 -13.94 4.73 -27.10
N LEU A 474 -13.63 5.85 -26.42
CA LEU A 474 -14.19 7.17 -26.66
C LEU A 474 -13.13 8.14 -27.17
N SER A 475 -13.55 9.11 -27.98
CA SER A 475 -12.73 10.25 -28.38
C SER A 475 -12.49 11.20 -27.20
N GLY A 476 -11.48 12.09 -27.31
CA GLY A 476 -11.19 13.08 -26.28
C GLY A 476 -12.40 14.00 -25.97
N GLY A 477 -13.12 14.44 -26.99
CA GLY A 477 -14.31 15.28 -26.83
C GLY A 477 -15.49 14.56 -26.17
N GLU A 478 -15.69 13.27 -26.45
CA GLU A 478 -16.71 12.45 -25.79
C GLU A 478 -16.40 12.25 -24.31
N ARG A 479 -15.13 11.96 -23.97
CA ARG A 479 -14.69 11.89 -22.57
C ARG A 479 -14.90 13.21 -21.84
N GLN A 480 -14.56 14.34 -22.48
CA GLN A 480 -14.75 15.67 -21.90
C GLN A 480 -16.23 15.96 -21.61
N ARG A 481 -17.14 15.61 -22.54
CA ARG A 481 -18.59 15.77 -22.32
C ARG A 481 -19.11 14.95 -21.15
N ILE A 482 -18.59 13.74 -20.94
CA ILE A 482 -18.92 12.94 -19.75
C ILE A 482 -18.43 13.65 -18.47
N SER A 483 -17.23 14.24 -18.47
CA SER A 483 -16.73 15.02 -17.34
C SER A 483 -17.59 16.23 -17.02
N ILE A 484 -18.04 16.96 -18.06
CA ILE A 484 -18.97 18.08 -17.90
C ILE A 484 -20.34 17.60 -17.39
N ALA A 485 -20.85 16.46 -17.88
CA ALA A 485 -22.08 15.85 -17.37
C ALA A 485 -22.00 15.50 -15.89
N ARG A 486 -20.84 15.00 -15.42
CA ARG A 486 -20.57 14.79 -13.98
C ARG A 486 -20.67 16.09 -13.18
N ALA A 487 -20.06 17.17 -13.70
CA ALA A 487 -20.07 18.47 -13.05
C ALA A 487 -21.47 19.08 -13.01
N LEU A 488 -22.26 18.96 -14.09
CA LEU A 488 -23.66 19.37 -14.16
C LEU A 488 -24.54 18.59 -13.17
N LEU A 489 -24.36 17.27 -13.10
CA LEU A 489 -25.12 16.41 -12.18
C LEU A 489 -24.80 16.70 -10.72
N LYS A 490 -23.55 17.06 -10.42
CA LYS A 490 -23.11 17.46 -9.07
C LYS A 490 -23.73 18.80 -8.66
N ASP A 491 -23.92 19.70 -9.60
CA ASP A 491 -24.54 21.03 -9.45
C ASP A 491 -23.93 21.88 -8.30
N ALA A 492 -22.61 21.80 -8.10
CA ALA A 492 -21.94 22.58 -7.07
C ALA A 492 -21.91 24.09 -7.41
N PRO A 493 -21.91 24.99 -6.39
CA PRO A 493 -21.93 26.44 -6.59
C PRO A 493 -20.65 27.04 -7.16
N ILE A 494 -19.51 26.35 -6.98
CA ILE A 494 -18.20 26.79 -7.48
C ILE A 494 -17.71 25.81 -8.53
N VAL A 495 -17.23 26.32 -9.67
CA VAL A 495 -16.72 25.51 -10.79
C VAL A 495 -15.25 25.84 -11.02
N LEU A 496 -14.40 24.81 -11.00
CA LEU A 496 -13.00 24.89 -11.35
C LEU A 496 -12.80 24.27 -12.74
N LEU A 497 -12.23 25.06 -13.67
CA LEU A 497 -11.97 24.62 -15.04
C LEU A 497 -10.47 24.67 -15.32
N ASP A 498 -9.89 23.53 -15.70
CA ASP A 498 -8.51 23.45 -16.19
C ASP A 498 -8.54 23.05 -17.67
N GLU A 499 -8.35 24.05 -18.56
CA GLU A 499 -8.20 23.93 -20.02
C GLU A 499 -9.11 22.86 -20.71
N ALA A 500 -10.40 22.91 -20.47
CA ALA A 500 -11.35 21.88 -20.92
C ALA A 500 -11.47 21.67 -22.46
N THR A 501 -10.75 22.45 -23.31
CA THR A 501 -10.91 22.39 -24.77
C THR A 501 -9.60 22.29 -25.57
N ALA A 502 -8.45 22.06 -24.93
CA ALA A 502 -7.13 22.21 -25.55
C ALA A 502 -6.82 21.22 -26.71
N SER A 503 -7.42 20.04 -26.70
CA SER A 503 -7.09 18.94 -27.64
C SER A 503 -8.26 18.51 -28.52
N LEU A 504 -9.27 19.38 -28.71
CA LEU A 504 -10.50 19.04 -29.42
C LEU A 504 -10.46 19.55 -30.88
N ASP A 505 -11.04 18.79 -31.77
CA ASP A 505 -11.41 19.23 -33.12
C ASP A 505 -12.53 20.27 -33.08
N VAL A 506 -12.69 21.09 -34.15
CA VAL A 506 -13.59 22.25 -34.20
C VAL A 506 -15.04 21.87 -33.89
N GLU A 507 -15.51 20.71 -34.36
CA GLU A 507 -16.88 20.24 -34.14
C GLU A 507 -17.11 19.89 -32.66
N ASN A 508 -16.24 19.09 -32.06
CA ASN A 508 -16.31 18.76 -30.65
C ASN A 508 -16.10 19.97 -29.73
N GLU A 509 -15.24 20.93 -30.12
CA GLU A 509 -15.05 22.19 -29.39
C GLU A 509 -16.35 22.96 -29.24
N THR A 510 -17.17 23.05 -30.32
CA THR A 510 -18.47 23.76 -30.29
C THR A 510 -19.44 23.09 -29.31
N HIS A 511 -19.51 21.75 -29.33
CA HIS A 511 -20.40 21.00 -28.42
C HIS A 511 -19.95 21.12 -26.96
N VAL A 512 -18.65 21.04 -26.68
CA VAL A 512 -18.08 21.21 -25.35
C VAL A 512 -18.28 22.62 -24.83
N GLN A 513 -18.12 23.66 -25.66
CA GLN A 513 -18.38 25.04 -25.27
C GLN A 513 -19.85 25.29 -24.93
N ALA A 514 -20.80 24.70 -25.68
CA ALA A 514 -22.23 24.79 -25.36
C ALA A 514 -22.53 24.14 -24.00
N ALA A 515 -21.97 22.95 -23.74
CA ALA A 515 -22.11 22.26 -22.46
C ALA A 515 -21.47 23.03 -21.29
N LEU A 516 -20.31 23.64 -21.51
CA LEU A 516 -19.66 24.51 -20.50
C LEU A 516 -20.51 25.74 -20.22
N SER A 517 -21.08 26.39 -21.25
CA SER A 517 -21.96 27.56 -21.06
C SER A 517 -23.15 27.24 -20.17
N GLU A 518 -23.73 26.05 -20.30
CA GLU A 518 -24.81 25.57 -19.42
C GLU A 518 -24.31 25.37 -17.98
N LEU A 519 -23.13 24.74 -17.81
CA LEU A 519 -22.53 24.48 -16.50
C LEU A 519 -22.23 25.78 -15.71
N LEU A 520 -21.82 26.85 -16.41
CA LEU A 520 -21.29 28.05 -15.78
C LEU A 520 -22.38 29.07 -15.37
N GLN A 521 -23.64 28.89 -15.80
CA GLN A 521 -24.71 29.82 -15.48
C GLN A 521 -24.90 30.00 -13.97
N GLY A 522 -24.72 31.25 -13.49
CA GLY A 522 -24.95 31.64 -12.10
C GLY A 522 -23.96 31.04 -11.09
N LYS A 523 -22.88 30.40 -11.56
CA LYS A 523 -21.84 29.79 -10.70
C LYS A 523 -20.68 30.76 -10.49
N THR A 524 -19.94 30.55 -9.40
CA THR A 524 -18.61 31.14 -9.19
C THR A 524 -17.59 30.32 -9.95
N VAL A 525 -16.87 30.91 -10.89
CA VAL A 525 -15.99 30.16 -11.79
C VAL A 525 -14.54 30.63 -11.64
N LEU A 526 -13.64 29.69 -11.41
CA LEU A 526 -12.20 29.88 -11.60
C LEU A 526 -11.79 29.06 -12.84
N VAL A 527 -11.30 29.74 -13.87
CA VAL A 527 -10.84 29.07 -15.09
C VAL A 527 -9.36 29.35 -15.36
N ILE A 528 -8.61 28.28 -15.63
CA ILE A 528 -7.27 28.41 -16.17
C ILE A 528 -7.40 28.55 -17.68
N ALA A 529 -7.01 29.71 -18.19
CA ALA A 529 -7.19 30.02 -19.59
C ALA A 529 -5.85 29.99 -20.35
N HIS A 530 -5.81 29.09 -21.34
CA HIS A 530 -4.74 29.03 -22.32
C HIS A 530 -5.19 29.58 -23.69
N ARG A 531 -6.50 29.71 -23.90
CA ARG A 531 -7.10 30.32 -25.12
C ARG A 531 -7.79 31.65 -24.80
N MET A 532 -7.48 32.66 -25.59
CA MET A 532 -8.01 34.01 -25.36
C MET A 532 -9.53 34.13 -25.48
N ARG A 533 -10.19 33.27 -26.28
CA ARG A 533 -11.67 33.24 -26.34
C ARG A 533 -12.32 32.98 -24.98
N THR A 534 -11.69 32.18 -24.14
CA THR A 534 -12.17 31.92 -22.77
C THR A 534 -11.98 33.14 -21.87
N VAL A 535 -10.91 33.92 -22.11
CA VAL A 535 -10.58 35.11 -21.33
C VAL A 535 -11.46 36.30 -21.72
N ASP A 536 -11.86 36.43 -22.98
CA ASP A 536 -12.66 37.55 -23.50
C ASP A 536 -14.03 37.64 -22.83
N ASN A 537 -14.57 36.52 -22.36
CA ASN A 537 -15.88 36.44 -21.71
C ASN A 537 -15.77 36.38 -20.17
N ALA A 538 -14.59 36.53 -19.60
CA ALA A 538 -14.40 36.56 -18.16
C ALA A 538 -14.77 37.92 -17.56
N ASP A 539 -15.37 37.96 -16.37
CA ASP A 539 -15.65 39.18 -15.62
C ASP A 539 -14.38 39.78 -15.03
N LYS A 540 -13.44 38.92 -14.66
CA LYS A 540 -12.17 39.29 -14.07
C LYS A 540 -11.03 38.43 -14.59
N ILE A 541 -9.88 39.07 -14.81
CA ILE A 541 -8.61 38.40 -15.15
C ILE A 541 -7.63 38.61 -13.99
N VAL A 542 -6.89 37.55 -13.68
CA VAL A 542 -5.74 37.57 -12.76
C VAL A 542 -4.52 37.06 -13.51
N VAL A 543 -3.52 37.89 -13.66
CA VAL A 543 -2.26 37.55 -14.37
C VAL A 543 -1.23 37.08 -13.36
N LEU A 544 -0.79 35.83 -13.50
CA LEU A 544 0.25 35.22 -12.68
C LEU A 544 1.56 35.16 -13.44
N GLU A 545 2.65 35.63 -12.84
CA GLU A 545 4.02 35.53 -13.35
C GLU A 545 4.98 35.24 -12.20
N GLY A 546 5.80 34.19 -12.34
CA GLY A 546 6.76 33.80 -11.31
C GLY A 546 6.14 33.55 -9.94
N GLY A 547 4.93 32.99 -9.89
CA GLY A 547 4.24 32.70 -8.64
C GLY A 547 3.55 33.90 -7.97
N CYS A 548 3.56 35.08 -8.59
CA CYS A 548 2.94 36.31 -8.02
C CYS A 548 1.83 36.84 -8.93
N VAL A 549 0.84 37.52 -8.33
CA VAL A 549 -0.16 38.29 -9.09
C VAL A 549 0.47 39.61 -9.54
N VAL A 550 0.69 39.77 -10.84
CA VAL A 550 1.27 41.00 -11.40
C VAL A 550 0.21 41.99 -11.89
N GLU A 551 -0.94 41.50 -12.33
CA GLU A 551 -2.08 42.32 -12.77
C GLU A 551 -3.40 41.62 -12.43
N GLN A 552 -4.41 42.41 -12.11
CA GLN A 552 -5.80 41.93 -12.00
C GLN A 552 -6.78 43.06 -12.36
N GLY A 553 -7.88 42.72 -13.01
CA GLY A 553 -8.91 43.67 -13.42
C GLY A 553 -9.88 43.07 -14.44
N SER A 554 -10.78 43.88 -15.00
CA SER A 554 -11.62 43.45 -16.10
C SER A 554 -10.82 43.31 -17.39
N PRO A 555 -11.25 42.50 -18.36
CA PRO A 555 -10.59 42.38 -19.67
C PRO A 555 -10.41 43.73 -20.37
N ALA A 556 -11.39 44.64 -20.25
CA ALA A 556 -11.34 45.96 -20.85
C ALA A 556 -10.26 46.85 -20.23
N GLU A 557 -10.21 46.91 -18.87
CA GLU A 557 -9.18 47.68 -18.14
C GLU A 557 -7.75 47.20 -18.46
N LEU A 558 -7.55 45.89 -18.48
CA LEU A 558 -6.22 45.32 -18.73
C LEU A 558 -5.74 45.45 -20.17
N ARG A 559 -6.67 45.53 -21.15
CA ARG A 559 -6.32 45.82 -22.55
C ARG A 559 -5.85 47.24 -22.80
N GLU A 560 -6.39 48.20 -22.03
CA GLU A 560 -6.05 49.61 -22.15
C GLU A 560 -4.79 49.99 -21.38
N LYS A 561 -4.31 49.13 -20.47
CA LYS A 561 -3.16 49.41 -19.63
C LYS A 561 -1.87 49.49 -20.47
N PRO A 562 -1.15 50.66 -20.47
CA PRO A 562 0.11 50.79 -21.16
C PRO A 562 1.14 49.82 -20.58
N ASP A 563 1.90 49.12 -21.40
CA ASP A 563 2.89 48.13 -21.02
C ASP A 563 2.38 46.99 -20.14
N GLY A 564 1.04 46.74 -20.16
CA GLY A 564 0.40 45.67 -19.41
C GLY A 564 0.84 44.28 -19.87
N ARG A 565 1.07 43.37 -18.90
CA ARG A 565 1.44 41.96 -19.17
C ARG A 565 0.32 41.24 -19.94
N TYR A 566 -0.93 41.44 -19.59
CA TYR A 566 -2.08 40.88 -20.29
C TYR A 566 -2.13 41.34 -21.76
N ARG A 567 -1.94 42.66 -22.00
CA ARG A 567 -1.89 43.20 -23.34
C ARG A 567 -0.77 42.58 -24.18
N ARG A 568 0.41 42.45 -23.63
CA ARG A 568 1.56 41.82 -24.32
C ARG A 568 1.28 40.35 -24.67
N MET A 569 0.60 39.59 -23.78
CA MET A 569 0.18 38.21 -24.05
C MET A 569 -0.80 38.16 -25.23
N LEU A 570 -1.77 39.10 -25.31
CA LEU A 570 -2.68 39.20 -26.44
C LEU A 570 -1.96 39.49 -27.75
N GLU A 571 -0.98 40.38 -27.75
CA GLU A 571 -0.17 40.73 -28.93
C GLU A 571 0.60 39.53 -29.45
N LEU A 572 1.32 38.82 -28.57
CA LEU A 572 2.05 37.60 -28.89
C LEU A 572 1.18 36.49 -29.46
N GLN A 573 -0.03 36.32 -28.93
CA GLN A 573 -0.95 35.32 -29.45
C GLN A 573 -1.47 35.67 -30.83
N ARG A 574 -1.82 36.94 -31.09
CA ARG A 574 -2.21 37.41 -32.42
C ARG A 574 -1.09 37.24 -33.45
N GLU A 575 0.16 37.50 -33.06
CA GLU A 575 1.32 37.23 -33.92
C GLU A 575 1.46 35.74 -34.22
N SER A 576 1.22 34.86 -33.22
CA SER A 576 1.24 33.40 -33.40
C SER A 576 0.13 32.89 -34.32
N GLU A 577 -1.08 33.46 -34.21
CA GLU A 577 -2.23 33.12 -35.08
C GLU A 577 -2.04 33.64 -36.52
N ALA A 578 -1.27 34.69 -36.70
CA ALA A 578 -0.93 35.24 -38.01
C ALA A 578 0.17 34.44 -38.74
N TRP A 579 0.80 33.47 -38.08
CA TRP A 579 1.79 32.54 -38.70
C TRP A 579 1.04 31.58 -39.64
N VAL A 580 1.12 31.85 -40.93
CA VAL A 580 0.65 30.94 -42.00
C VAL A 580 1.83 30.09 -42.43
N LEU A 581 1.68 28.77 -42.38
CA LEU A 581 2.60 27.80 -42.95
C LEU A 581 2.66 27.93 -44.47
#